data_c11b0ac850c9cdd56ddd7a9116f2163f
#
_entry.id   c11b0ac850c9cdd56ddd7a9116f2163f
#
_cell.length_a   1.000
_cell.length_b   1.000
_cell.length_c   1.000
_cell.angle_alpha   90.00
_cell.angle_beta   90.00
_cell.angle_gamma   90.00
#
_symmetry.space_group_name_H-M   'P 1'
#
loop_
_entity.id
_entity.type
_entity.pdbx_description
1 polymer ?
#
loop_
_entity_poly.entity_id
_entity_poly.type
_entity_poly.pdbx_seq_one_letter_code
_entity_poly.pdbx_strand_id
1 'polypeptide(L)'
;MNTVSHKYRQSALLLLTAAIWGSAFVAQQTGMDYVGPFTFNAARNLLGGLTLLPLIVFFSSRKKRTLPPDASSENGTQSKTLWAGGILCGIALFVASTLQQIGIQYTTVGKAGFITALYIVLVPVCGFFLRKRVQPKVWLAVLIAVAGLYLLCMTDGSFSLQKGDFLVLACALGFTVHILVIDHFSPLSAASNVLHSVFYLFDPVRCLYGSL
;
A
#
# COMPACT_ATOMS: atom_id res chain seq x y z
N MET A 1 -3.41 30.71 12.39
CA MET A 1 -2.65 29.87 13.35
C MET A 1 -2.79 28.36 13.17
N ASN A 2 -3.60 27.84 12.22
CA ASN A 2 -3.93 26.40 12.14
C ASN A 2 -3.11 25.55 11.13
N THR A 3 -2.35 26.17 10.23
CA THR A 3 -1.62 25.41 9.18
C THR A 3 -0.35 24.71 9.70
N VAL A 4 0.33 25.30 10.66
CA VAL A 4 1.57 24.74 11.25
C VAL A 4 1.24 23.51 12.11
N SER A 5 0.21 23.57 12.95
CA SER A 5 -0.27 22.46 13.77
C SER A 5 -0.75 21.27 12.91
N HIS A 6 -1.37 21.56 11.76
CA HIS A 6 -1.83 20.54 10.84
C HIS A 6 -0.66 19.77 10.19
N LYS A 7 0.42 20.47 9.81
CA LYS A 7 1.64 19.85 9.25
C LYS A 7 2.34 18.93 10.27
N TYR A 8 2.52 19.38 11.50
CA TYR A 8 3.13 18.54 12.55
C TYR A 8 2.31 17.27 12.84
N ARG A 9 0.98 17.39 12.89
CA ARG A 9 0.10 16.23 13.08
C ARG A 9 0.19 15.23 11.93
N GLN A 10 0.27 15.69 10.68
CA GLN A 10 0.44 14.83 9.52
C GLN A 10 1.81 14.13 9.55
N SER A 11 2.89 14.87 9.85
CA SER A 11 4.23 14.27 9.96
C SER A 11 4.32 13.23 11.08
N ALA A 12 3.70 13.49 12.23
CA ALA A 12 3.65 12.52 13.33
C ALA A 12 2.89 11.24 12.96
N LEU A 13 1.77 11.36 12.25
CA LEU A 13 1.01 10.21 11.73
C LEU A 13 1.83 9.40 10.73
N LEU A 14 2.58 10.06 9.84
CA LEU A 14 3.46 9.36 8.89
C LEU A 14 4.59 8.61 9.59
N LEU A 15 5.22 9.22 10.60
CA LEU A 15 6.25 8.56 11.42
C LEU A 15 5.68 7.36 12.18
N LEU A 16 4.50 7.50 12.77
CA LEU A 16 3.82 6.40 13.45
C LEU A 16 3.52 5.25 12.48
N THR A 17 3.01 5.57 11.30
CA THR A 17 2.74 4.58 10.25
C THR A 17 4.02 3.86 9.83
N ALA A 18 5.11 4.59 9.62
CA ALA A 18 6.41 4.02 9.28
C ALA A 18 6.95 3.10 10.38
N ALA A 19 6.78 3.47 11.65
CA ALA A 19 7.19 2.65 12.79
C ALA A 19 6.35 1.36 12.88
N ILE A 20 5.03 1.44 12.67
CA ILE A 20 4.15 0.27 12.63
C ILE A 20 4.54 -0.67 11.48
N TRP A 21 4.79 -0.13 10.30
CA TRP A 21 5.20 -0.94 9.15
C TRP A 21 6.57 -1.58 9.35
N GLY A 22 7.54 -0.84 9.88
CA GLY A 22 8.86 -1.38 10.20
C GLY A 22 8.80 -2.52 11.21
N SER A 23 8.03 -2.38 12.29
CA SER A 23 7.81 -3.45 13.25
C SER A 23 7.06 -4.65 12.67
N ALA A 24 6.15 -4.43 11.73
CA ALA A 24 5.45 -5.49 11.04
C ALA A 24 6.38 -6.39 10.21
N PHE A 25 7.42 -5.85 9.58
CA PHE A 25 8.42 -6.66 8.87
C PHE A 25 9.19 -7.59 9.81
N VAL A 26 9.57 -7.11 10.99
CA VAL A 26 10.24 -7.93 12.02
C VAL A 26 9.29 -9.04 12.48
N ALA A 27 8.05 -8.69 12.81
CA ALA A 27 7.02 -9.67 13.20
C ALA A 27 6.74 -10.71 12.12
N GLN A 28 6.74 -10.31 10.85
CA GLN A 28 6.59 -11.22 9.72
C GLN A 28 7.74 -12.22 9.63
N GLN A 29 8.99 -11.77 9.78
CA GLN A 29 10.14 -12.67 9.74
C GLN A 29 10.13 -13.65 10.91
N THR A 30 9.97 -13.14 12.13
CA THR A 30 9.93 -14.00 13.34
C THR A 30 8.74 -14.96 13.32
N GLY A 31 7.57 -14.52 12.82
CA GLY A 31 6.39 -15.37 12.75
C GLY A 31 6.56 -16.56 11.80
N MET A 32 7.40 -16.43 10.78
CA MET A 32 7.69 -17.52 9.84
C MET A 32 8.61 -18.60 10.39
N ASP A 33 9.27 -18.37 11.51
CA ASP A 33 10.01 -19.41 12.24
C ASP A 33 9.06 -20.45 12.87
N TYR A 34 7.79 -20.07 13.07
CA TYR A 34 6.77 -20.91 13.71
C TYR A 34 5.74 -21.45 12.73
N VAL A 35 5.40 -20.69 11.66
CA VAL A 35 4.38 -21.05 10.68
C VAL A 35 4.85 -20.76 9.25
N GLY A 36 4.39 -21.55 8.28
CA GLY A 36 4.76 -21.33 6.88
C GLY A 36 4.21 -20.00 6.32
N PRO A 37 4.83 -19.46 5.24
CA PRO A 37 4.51 -18.14 4.69
C PRO A 37 3.05 -18.02 4.25
N PHE A 38 2.45 -19.05 3.72
CA PHE A 38 1.06 -19.07 3.29
C PHE A 38 0.09 -19.01 4.47
N THR A 39 0.36 -19.79 5.52
CA THR A 39 -0.45 -19.79 6.76
C THR A 39 -0.39 -18.45 7.47
N PHE A 40 0.81 -17.88 7.59
CA PHE A 40 0.98 -16.55 8.17
C PHE A 40 0.22 -15.49 7.38
N ASN A 41 0.36 -15.49 6.04
CA ASN A 41 -0.31 -14.53 5.17
C ASN A 41 -1.84 -14.69 5.21
N ALA A 42 -2.36 -15.92 5.24
CA ALA A 42 -3.78 -16.19 5.36
C ALA A 42 -4.34 -15.69 6.71
N ALA A 43 -3.68 -16.00 7.81
CA ALA A 43 -4.08 -15.55 9.14
C ALA A 43 -4.10 -14.02 9.25
N ARG A 44 -3.05 -13.35 8.75
CA ARG A 44 -2.94 -11.89 8.73
C ARG A 44 -4.08 -11.26 7.93
N ASN A 45 -4.35 -11.75 6.73
CA ASN A 45 -5.40 -11.21 5.86
C ASN A 45 -6.80 -11.47 6.42
N LEU A 46 -7.04 -12.63 7.05
CA LEU A 46 -8.28 -12.94 7.75
C LEU A 46 -8.52 -12.00 8.92
N LEU A 47 -7.53 -11.84 9.80
CA LEU A 47 -7.62 -10.92 10.94
C LEU A 47 -7.82 -9.48 10.49
N GLY A 48 -7.08 -9.04 9.45
CA GLY A 48 -7.25 -7.71 8.85
C GLY A 48 -8.66 -7.50 8.30
N GLY A 49 -9.20 -8.48 7.56
CA GLY A 49 -10.57 -8.44 7.06
C GLY A 49 -11.62 -8.37 8.17
N LEU A 50 -11.48 -9.20 9.19
CA LEU A 50 -12.40 -9.22 10.34
C LEU A 50 -12.39 -7.90 11.13
N THR A 51 -11.22 -7.27 11.30
CA THR A 51 -11.11 -5.97 11.98
C THR A 51 -11.69 -4.82 11.18
N LEU A 52 -11.73 -4.93 9.83
CA LEU A 52 -12.33 -3.92 8.97
C LEU A 52 -13.85 -3.99 8.92
N LEU A 53 -14.47 -5.16 9.14
CA LEU A 53 -15.93 -5.32 9.08
C LEU A 53 -16.68 -4.37 10.01
N PRO A 54 -16.38 -4.26 11.33
CA PRO A 54 -17.07 -3.34 12.22
C PRO A 54 -16.88 -1.87 11.81
N LEU A 55 -15.71 -1.51 11.30
CA LEU A 55 -15.44 -0.16 10.77
C LEU A 55 -16.33 0.15 9.55
N ILE A 56 -16.42 -0.78 8.61
CA ILE A 56 -17.26 -0.63 7.41
C ILE A 56 -18.73 -0.49 7.80
N VAL A 57 -19.23 -1.32 8.71
CA VAL A 57 -20.61 -1.25 9.20
C VAL A 57 -20.87 0.09 9.89
N PHE A 58 -19.96 0.53 10.75
CA PHE A 58 -20.11 1.80 11.48
C PHE A 58 -20.15 3.01 10.52
N PHE A 59 -19.24 3.10 9.56
CA PHE A 59 -19.19 4.20 8.60
C PHE A 59 -20.36 4.15 7.61
N SER A 60 -20.76 2.95 7.17
CA SER A 60 -21.93 2.76 6.29
C SER A 60 -23.22 3.21 6.97
N SER A 61 -23.39 2.87 8.26
CA SER A 61 -24.56 3.29 9.05
C SER A 61 -24.62 4.81 9.25
N ARG A 62 -23.47 5.46 9.42
CA ARG A 62 -23.42 6.94 9.51
C ARG A 62 -23.76 7.59 8.19
N LYS A 63 -23.30 7.05 7.06
CA LYS A 63 -23.58 7.59 5.72
C LYS A 63 -25.07 7.52 5.38
N LYS A 64 -25.77 6.44 5.73
CA LYS A 64 -27.23 6.32 5.55
C LYS A 64 -28.04 7.37 6.31
N ARG A 65 -27.51 7.91 7.42
CA ARG A 65 -28.18 8.95 8.22
C ARG A 65 -28.04 10.36 7.67
N THR A 66 -27.06 10.61 6.79
CA THR A 66 -26.72 11.95 6.30
C THR A 66 -27.12 12.20 4.84
N LEU A 67 -27.57 11.18 4.10
CA LEU A 67 -27.98 11.31 2.71
C LEU A 67 -29.51 11.45 2.60
N PRO A 68 -30.03 12.31 1.67
CA PRO A 68 -31.46 12.38 1.36
C PRO A 68 -31.96 11.02 0.82
N PRO A 69 -33.27 10.70 1.00
CA PRO A 69 -33.84 9.41 0.59
C PRO A 69 -33.69 9.08 -0.90
N ASP A 70 -33.60 10.09 -1.76
CA ASP A 70 -33.52 9.94 -3.22
C ASP A 70 -32.10 9.63 -3.75
N ALA A 71 -31.07 9.69 -2.92
CA ALA A 71 -29.68 9.39 -3.32
C ALA A 71 -29.34 7.87 -3.30
N SER A 72 -30.29 7.01 -2.96
CA SER A 72 -30.11 5.56 -2.77
C SER A 72 -30.27 4.73 -4.05
N SER A 73 -30.51 5.33 -5.21
CA SER A 73 -30.52 4.62 -6.49
C SER A 73 -29.08 4.36 -6.96
N GLU A 74 -28.41 3.40 -6.32
CA GLU A 74 -27.17 2.83 -6.86
C GLU A 74 -27.51 2.11 -8.18
N ASN A 75 -27.17 2.73 -9.30
CA ASN A 75 -27.27 2.10 -10.60
C ASN A 75 -26.48 0.79 -10.59
N GLY A 76 -27.08 -0.32 -11.07
CA GLY A 76 -26.46 -1.65 -11.09
C GLY A 76 -25.08 -1.71 -11.76
N THR A 77 -24.75 -0.75 -12.63
CA THR A 77 -23.45 -0.57 -13.26
C THR A 77 -22.37 -0.18 -12.23
N GLN A 78 -22.72 0.66 -11.26
CA GLN A 78 -21.78 1.11 -10.21
C GLN A 78 -21.41 -0.04 -9.25
N SER A 79 -22.36 -0.91 -8.95
CA SER A 79 -22.13 -2.12 -8.14
C SER A 79 -21.17 -3.09 -8.85
N LYS A 80 -21.34 -3.33 -10.15
CA LYS A 80 -20.44 -4.21 -10.93
C LYS A 80 -19.01 -3.67 -10.98
N THR A 81 -18.83 -2.38 -11.16
CA THR A 81 -17.51 -1.73 -11.17
C THR A 81 -16.83 -1.83 -9.83
N LEU A 82 -17.57 -1.69 -8.73
CA LEU A 82 -17.06 -1.85 -7.37
C LEU A 82 -16.56 -3.29 -7.12
N TRP A 83 -17.37 -4.30 -7.51
CA TRP A 83 -16.98 -5.70 -7.36
C TRP A 83 -15.76 -6.06 -8.22
N ALA A 84 -15.74 -5.62 -9.48
CA ALA A 84 -14.61 -5.87 -10.38
C ALA A 84 -13.32 -5.21 -9.84
N GLY A 85 -13.40 -3.96 -9.39
CA GLY A 85 -12.27 -3.26 -8.78
C GLY A 85 -11.78 -3.94 -7.49
N GLY A 86 -12.72 -4.36 -6.63
CA GLY A 86 -12.41 -5.05 -5.38
C GLY A 86 -11.71 -6.40 -5.60
N ILE A 87 -12.21 -7.21 -6.53
CA ILE A 87 -11.61 -8.52 -6.87
C ILE A 87 -10.21 -8.32 -7.46
N LEU A 88 -10.05 -7.40 -8.41
CA LEU A 88 -8.76 -7.15 -9.05
C LEU A 88 -7.72 -6.62 -8.04
N CYS A 89 -8.16 -5.72 -7.17
CA CYS A 89 -7.36 -5.17 -6.08
C CYS A 89 -6.94 -6.28 -5.09
N GLY A 90 -7.88 -7.17 -4.72
CA GLY A 90 -7.63 -8.29 -3.84
C GLY A 90 -6.64 -9.30 -4.42
N ILE A 91 -6.75 -9.62 -5.71
CA ILE A 91 -5.82 -10.51 -6.41
C ILE A 91 -4.41 -9.88 -6.44
N ALA A 92 -4.30 -8.61 -6.81
CA ALA A 92 -3.01 -7.90 -6.84
C ALA A 92 -2.36 -7.87 -5.45
N LEU A 93 -3.13 -7.59 -4.40
CA LEU A 93 -2.68 -7.60 -3.02
C LEU A 93 -2.23 -8.99 -2.57
N PHE A 94 -3.01 -10.03 -2.90
CA PHE A 94 -2.66 -11.41 -2.55
C PHE A 94 -1.34 -11.85 -3.19
N VAL A 95 -1.16 -11.58 -4.47
CA VAL A 95 0.09 -11.91 -5.18
C VAL A 95 1.26 -11.13 -4.58
N ALA A 96 1.13 -9.83 -4.41
CA ALA A 96 2.17 -8.98 -3.84
C ALA A 96 2.57 -9.43 -2.42
N SER A 97 1.58 -9.63 -1.54
CA SER A 97 1.84 -10.03 -0.15
C SER A 97 2.43 -11.45 -0.05
N THR A 98 2.05 -12.36 -0.94
CA THR A 98 2.63 -13.72 -0.99
C THR A 98 4.08 -13.69 -1.44
N LEU A 99 4.41 -12.94 -2.50
CA LEU A 99 5.78 -12.75 -2.96
C LEU A 99 6.65 -12.10 -1.87
N GLN A 100 6.12 -11.10 -1.18
CA GLN A 100 6.79 -10.46 -0.05
C GLN A 100 7.08 -11.47 1.06
N GLN A 101 6.08 -12.23 1.46
CA GLN A 101 6.17 -13.19 2.56
C GLN A 101 7.20 -14.29 2.29
N ILE A 102 7.23 -14.82 1.05
CA ILE A 102 8.24 -15.78 0.64
C ILE A 102 9.62 -15.10 0.55
N GLY A 103 9.69 -13.89 -0.02
CA GLY A 103 10.93 -13.17 -0.21
C GLY A 103 11.65 -12.84 1.10
N ILE A 104 10.92 -12.47 2.15
CA ILE A 104 11.48 -12.15 3.48
C ILE A 104 12.24 -13.34 4.09
N GLN A 105 11.88 -14.59 3.75
CA GLN A 105 12.62 -15.78 4.23
C GLN A 105 14.05 -15.87 3.68
N TYR A 106 14.33 -15.23 2.56
CA TYR A 106 15.59 -15.35 1.81
C TYR A 106 16.33 -14.02 1.69
N THR A 107 16.00 -13.02 2.52
CA THR A 107 16.68 -11.74 2.60
C THR A 107 16.61 -11.17 4.01
N THR A 108 17.31 -10.06 4.27
CA THR A 108 17.22 -9.39 5.56
C THR A 108 15.99 -8.49 5.66
N VAL A 109 15.49 -8.29 6.90
CA VAL A 109 14.34 -7.40 7.17
C VAL A 109 14.57 -6.00 6.59
N GLY A 110 15.78 -5.45 6.77
CA GLY A 110 16.15 -4.12 6.26
C GLY A 110 16.06 -4.04 4.73
N LYS A 111 16.62 -5.02 4.01
CA LYS A 111 16.53 -5.11 2.56
C LYS A 111 15.07 -5.28 2.11
N ALA A 112 14.33 -6.20 2.74
CA ALA A 112 12.92 -6.44 2.41
C ALA A 112 12.07 -5.18 2.57
N GLY A 113 12.22 -4.46 3.68
CA GLY A 113 11.50 -3.20 3.93
C GLY A 113 11.85 -2.13 2.90
N PHE A 114 13.14 -1.93 2.61
CA PHE A 114 13.60 -0.94 1.66
C PHE A 114 13.17 -1.26 0.22
N ILE A 115 13.38 -2.51 -0.23
CA ILE A 115 13.00 -2.93 -1.59
C ILE A 115 11.48 -2.85 -1.76
N THR A 116 10.70 -3.25 -0.75
CA THR A 116 9.25 -3.07 -0.79
C THR A 116 8.90 -1.59 -0.96
N ALA A 117 9.52 -0.69 -0.18
CA ALA A 117 9.25 0.74 -0.24
C ALA A 117 9.54 1.37 -1.62
N LEU A 118 10.28 0.70 -2.51
CA LEU A 118 10.48 1.15 -3.89
C LEU A 118 9.17 1.30 -4.67
N TYR A 119 8.07 0.67 -4.24
CA TYR A 119 6.76 0.91 -4.88
C TYR A 119 6.38 2.41 -4.87
N ILE A 120 6.83 3.18 -3.88
CA ILE A 120 6.61 4.64 -3.77
C ILE A 120 7.19 5.36 -5.01
N VAL A 121 8.28 4.84 -5.55
CA VAL A 121 8.95 5.34 -6.74
C VAL A 121 8.37 4.71 -8.01
N LEU A 122 8.07 3.41 -7.97
CA LEU A 122 7.54 2.66 -9.11
C LEU A 122 6.15 3.15 -9.53
N VAL A 123 5.29 3.55 -8.56
CA VAL A 123 3.95 4.09 -8.86
C VAL A 123 4.00 5.30 -9.79
N PRO A 124 4.74 6.38 -9.50
CA PRO A 124 4.85 7.51 -10.42
C PRO A 124 5.57 7.17 -11.72
N VAL A 125 6.58 6.29 -11.70
CA VAL A 125 7.26 5.83 -12.92
C VAL A 125 6.28 5.10 -13.84
N CYS A 126 5.51 4.15 -13.32
CA CYS A 126 4.45 3.49 -14.08
C CYS A 126 3.36 4.47 -14.53
N GLY A 127 3.02 5.44 -13.66
CA GLY A 127 2.09 6.53 -14.00
C GLY A 127 2.56 7.35 -15.20
N PHE A 128 3.85 7.59 -15.33
CA PHE A 128 4.41 8.27 -16.51
C PHE A 128 4.16 7.48 -17.80
N PHE A 129 4.36 6.16 -17.79
CA PHE A 129 4.03 5.30 -18.94
C PHE A 129 2.53 5.28 -19.25
N LEU A 130 1.67 5.50 -18.25
CA LEU A 130 0.24 5.66 -18.38
C LEU A 130 -0.17 7.10 -18.76
N ARG A 131 0.76 7.93 -19.25
CA ARG A 131 0.59 9.33 -19.65
C ARG A 131 0.10 10.27 -18.53
N LYS A 132 0.30 9.91 -17.26
CA LYS A 132 0.09 10.81 -16.13
C LYS A 132 1.28 11.79 -16.02
N ARG A 133 0.99 13.04 -15.65
CA ARG A 133 2.06 14.03 -15.44
C ARG A 133 2.81 13.70 -14.15
N VAL A 134 4.11 13.47 -14.27
CA VAL A 134 5.01 13.20 -13.13
C VAL A 134 5.89 14.42 -12.91
N GLN A 135 5.95 14.89 -11.66
CA GLN A 135 6.77 16.04 -11.32
C GLN A 135 8.27 15.72 -11.43
N PRO A 136 9.11 16.68 -11.84
CA PRO A 136 10.56 16.47 -11.93
C PRO A 136 11.22 16.03 -10.61
N LYS A 137 10.66 16.45 -9.47
CA LYS A 137 11.13 16.06 -8.12
C LYS A 137 11.07 14.55 -7.89
N VAL A 138 10.16 13.85 -8.56
CA VAL A 138 10.03 12.38 -8.45
C VAL A 138 11.26 11.69 -9.03
N TRP A 139 11.81 12.20 -10.12
CA TRP A 139 13.02 11.63 -10.70
C TRP A 139 14.24 11.74 -9.79
N LEU A 140 14.34 12.84 -9.03
CA LEU A 140 15.36 12.96 -7.98
C LEU A 140 15.14 11.92 -6.87
N ALA A 141 13.89 11.69 -6.45
CA ALA A 141 13.56 10.64 -5.48
C ALA A 141 13.90 9.24 -5.99
N VAL A 142 13.69 8.96 -7.29
CA VAL A 142 14.11 7.71 -7.95
C VAL A 142 15.61 7.51 -7.82
N LEU A 143 16.41 8.53 -8.14
CA LEU A 143 17.88 8.45 -8.07
C LEU A 143 18.34 8.19 -6.64
N ILE A 144 17.77 8.88 -5.66
CA ILE A 144 18.08 8.68 -4.23
C ILE A 144 17.70 7.26 -3.77
N ALA A 145 16.54 6.76 -4.20
CA ALA A 145 16.10 5.41 -3.87
C ALA A 145 17.00 4.33 -4.48
N VAL A 146 17.43 4.49 -5.73
CA VAL A 146 18.37 3.57 -6.39
C VAL A 146 19.73 3.59 -5.67
N ALA A 147 20.24 4.77 -5.35
CA ALA A 147 21.48 4.91 -4.58
C ALA A 147 21.36 4.25 -3.19
N GLY A 148 20.25 4.45 -2.49
CA GLY A 148 19.99 3.79 -1.21
C GLY A 148 19.93 2.26 -1.33
N LEU A 149 19.28 1.73 -2.38
CA LEU A 149 19.26 0.29 -2.64
C LEU A 149 20.66 -0.26 -2.91
N TYR A 150 21.44 0.45 -3.70
CA TYR A 150 22.82 0.08 -3.98
C TYR A 150 23.64 -0.01 -2.69
N LEU A 151 23.60 1.03 -1.85
CA LEU A 151 24.32 1.05 -0.57
C LEU A 151 23.85 -0.07 0.38
N LEU A 152 22.56 -0.38 0.38
CA LEU A 152 21.99 -1.44 1.21
C LEU A 152 22.41 -2.85 0.74
N CYS A 153 22.63 -3.02 -0.57
CA CYS A 153 23.09 -4.28 -1.16
C CYS A 153 24.60 -4.45 -1.09
N MET A 154 25.35 -3.39 -0.81
CA MET A 154 26.80 -3.47 -0.59
C MET A 154 27.07 -4.01 0.80
N THR A 155 27.61 -5.22 0.87
CA THR A 155 28.02 -5.87 2.12
C THR A 155 29.49 -6.25 2.01
N ASP A 156 30.32 -5.82 2.96
CA ASP A 156 31.76 -6.11 3.02
C ASP A 156 32.53 -5.78 1.72
N GLY A 157 32.14 -4.68 1.05
CA GLY A 157 32.75 -4.21 -0.20
C GLY A 157 32.34 -4.99 -1.44
N SER A 158 31.42 -5.94 -1.35
CA SER A 158 30.87 -6.69 -2.47
C SER A 158 29.35 -6.43 -2.64
N PHE A 159 28.89 -6.36 -3.90
CA PHE A 159 27.48 -6.26 -4.21
C PHE A 159 26.82 -7.64 -4.07
N SER A 160 25.92 -7.77 -3.13
CA SER A 160 25.25 -9.05 -2.82
C SER A 160 23.73 -8.91 -2.99
N LEU A 161 23.20 -9.57 -4.02
CA LEU A 161 21.77 -9.79 -4.20
C LEU A 161 21.42 -11.23 -3.85
N GLN A 162 20.43 -11.38 -2.97
CA GLN A 162 19.90 -12.66 -2.56
C GLN A 162 18.65 -13.02 -3.39
N LYS A 163 18.28 -14.31 -3.44
CA LYS A 163 17.06 -14.75 -4.13
C LYS A 163 15.81 -14.04 -3.60
N GLY A 164 15.77 -13.75 -2.29
CA GLY A 164 14.71 -13.01 -1.64
C GLY A 164 14.55 -11.58 -2.15
N ASP A 165 15.65 -10.91 -2.50
CA ASP A 165 15.62 -9.53 -2.98
C ASP A 165 14.84 -9.41 -4.29
N PHE A 166 14.98 -10.40 -5.20
CA PHE A 166 14.20 -10.45 -6.45
C PHE A 166 12.70 -10.70 -6.20
N LEU A 167 12.37 -11.56 -5.24
CA LEU A 167 10.97 -11.83 -4.88
C LEU A 167 10.33 -10.58 -4.26
N VAL A 168 11.06 -9.86 -3.40
CA VAL A 168 10.58 -8.62 -2.79
C VAL A 168 10.48 -7.50 -3.84
N LEU A 169 11.36 -7.47 -4.83
CA LEU A 169 11.24 -6.53 -5.95
C LEU A 169 9.99 -6.83 -6.80
N ALA A 170 9.73 -8.10 -7.10
CA ALA A 170 8.49 -8.50 -7.77
C ALA A 170 7.25 -8.15 -6.93
N CYS A 171 7.33 -8.27 -5.60
CA CYS A 171 6.30 -7.80 -4.69
C CYS A 171 6.09 -6.29 -4.81
N ALA A 172 7.15 -5.47 -4.87
CA ALA A 172 7.04 -4.02 -5.02
C ALA A 172 6.32 -3.64 -6.33
N LEU A 173 6.56 -4.38 -7.42
CA LEU A 173 5.79 -4.24 -8.67
C LEU A 173 4.32 -4.64 -8.46
N GLY A 174 4.05 -5.73 -7.74
CA GLY A 174 2.69 -6.15 -7.39
C GLY A 174 1.93 -5.09 -6.59
N PHE A 175 2.56 -4.48 -5.59
CA PHE A 175 1.97 -3.35 -4.84
C PHE A 175 1.77 -2.13 -5.73
N THR A 176 2.67 -1.87 -6.67
CA THR A 176 2.50 -0.80 -7.66
C THR A 176 1.23 -1.01 -8.48
N VAL A 177 1.02 -2.22 -8.99
CA VAL A 177 -0.20 -2.59 -9.74
C VAL A 177 -1.43 -2.42 -8.84
N HIS A 178 -1.38 -2.92 -7.59
CA HIS A 178 -2.46 -2.78 -6.61
C HIS A 178 -2.87 -1.32 -6.42
N ILE A 179 -1.90 -0.41 -6.21
CA ILE A 179 -2.16 1.03 -6.03
C ILE A 179 -2.75 1.66 -7.30
N LEU A 180 -2.24 1.30 -8.49
CA LEU A 180 -2.77 1.79 -9.76
C LEU A 180 -4.20 1.32 -10.02
N VAL A 181 -4.54 0.09 -9.61
CA VAL A 181 -5.92 -0.44 -9.66
C VAL A 181 -6.83 0.37 -8.73
N ILE A 182 -6.41 0.62 -7.49
CA ILE A 182 -7.16 1.48 -6.56
C ILE A 182 -7.39 2.87 -7.16
N ASP A 183 -6.34 3.48 -7.70
CA ASP A 183 -6.41 4.81 -8.28
C ASP A 183 -7.37 4.89 -9.48
N HIS A 184 -7.46 3.81 -10.27
CA HIS A 184 -8.38 3.72 -11.40
C HIS A 184 -9.84 3.53 -10.96
N PHE A 185 -10.11 2.62 -10.04
CA PHE A 185 -11.48 2.25 -9.65
C PHE A 185 -12.08 3.14 -8.56
N SER A 186 -11.26 3.76 -7.72
CA SER A 186 -11.71 4.61 -6.61
C SER A 186 -12.63 5.76 -7.05
N PRO A 187 -12.34 6.53 -8.11
CA PRO A 187 -13.24 7.59 -8.58
C PRO A 187 -14.56 7.08 -9.14
N LEU A 188 -14.61 5.83 -9.59
CA LEU A 188 -15.76 5.22 -10.27
C LEU A 188 -16.78 4.65 -9.28
N SER A 189 -16.48 4.61 -7.97
CA SER A 189 -17.38 4.03 -6.97
C SER A 189 -17.84 5.08 -5.96
N ALA A 190 -19.16 5.11 -5.68
CA ALA A 190 -19.75 5.97 -4.65
C ALA A 190 -19.34 5.54 -3.22
N ALA A 191 -18.89 4.30 -3.04
CA ALA A 191 -18.25 3.80 -1.82
C ALA A 191 -16.86 4.44 -1.58
N SER A 192 -16.34 5.18 -2.56
CA SER A 192 -15.07 5.88 -2.57
C SER A 192 -14.80 6.64 -1.27
N ASN A 193 -15.79 7.30 -0.68
CA ASN A 193 -15.55 8.14 0.50
C ASN A 193 -15.19 7.34 1.77
N VAL A 194 -15.67 6.10 1.92
CA VAL A 194 -15.37 5.25 3.10
C VAL A 194 -14.08 4.47 2.85
N LEU A 195 -13.98 3.82 1.68
CA LEU A 195 -12.74 3.16 1.25
C LEU A 195 -11.60 4.18 1.10
N HIS A 196 -11.85 5.35 0.53
CA HIS A 196 -10.91 6.46 0.47
C HIS A 196 -10.39 6.85 1.86
N SER A 197 -11.27 7.03 2.83
CA SER A 197 -10.87 7.38 4.20
C SER A 197 -10.04 6.28 4.87
N VAL A 198 -10.38 5.01 4.67
CA VAL A 198 -9.62 3.87 5.20
C VAL A 198 -8.28 3.73 4.48
N PHE A 199 -8.25 3.87 3.14
CA PHE A 199 -7.00 3.81 2.38
C PHE A 199 -6.13 5.05 2.59
N TYR A 200 -6.67 6.25 2.78
CA TYR A 200 -5.89 7.44 3.15
C TYR A 200 -5.21 7.29 4.51
N LEU A 201 -5.78 6.51 5.43
CA LEU A 201 -5.13 6.22 6.71
C LEU A 201 -3.91 5.29 6.55
N PHE A 202 -3.89 4.46 5.50
CA PHE A 202 -2.88 3.43 5.29
C PHE A 202 -1.97 3.67 4.08
N ASP A 203 -2.23 4.71 3.24
CA ASP A 203 -1.42 5.01 2.05
C ASP A 203 -0.68 6.34 2.19
N PRO A 204 0.60 6.33 2.65
CA PRO A 204 1.42 7.53 2.78
C PRO A 204 1.72 8.21 1.43
N VAL A 205 1.63 7.48 0.33
CA VAL A 205 1.95 7.99 -1.02
C VAL A 205 0.91 9.02 -1.47
N ARG A 206 -0.35 8.79 -1.18
CA ARG A 206 -1.43 9.71 -1.58
C ARG A 206 -1.47 10.99 -0.73
N CYS A 207 -0.97 10.97 0.51
CA CYS A 207 -0.77 12.18 1.30
C CYS A 207 0.27 13.11 0.66
N LEU A 208 1.25 12.58 -0.04
CA LEU A 208 2.29 13.35 -0.76
C LEU A 208 1.77 13.91 -2.09
N TYR A 209 0.82 13.24 -2.75
CA TYR A 209 0.29 13.64 -4.06
C TYR A 209 -1.04 14.39 -4.01
N GLY A 210 -1.83 14.26 -2.93
CA GLY A 210 -3.16 14.87 -2.79
C GLY A 210 -3.15 16.34 -2.36
N SER A 211 -1.98 16.94 -2.16
CA SER A 211 -1.79 18.37 -1.83
C SER A 211 -1.22 19.18 -3.00
N LEU A 212 -1.28 18.68 -4.20
CA LEU A 212 -0.91 19.33 -5.46
C LEU A 212 -2.07 19.24 -6.42
#